data_b1e64ae3192574dd58a6dd5ed0970e67
#
_entry.id   b1e64ae3192574dd58a6dd5ed0970e67
#
_cell.length_a   1.000
_cell.length_b   1.000
_cell.length_c   1.000
_cell.angle_alpha   90.00
_cell.angle_beta   90.00
_cell.angle_gamma   90.00
#
_symmetry.space_group_name_H-M   'P 1'
#
loop_
_entity.id
_entity.type
_entity.pdbx_description
1 polymer ?
#
loop_
_entity_poly.entity_id
_entity_poly.type
_entity_poly.pdbx_seq_one_letter_code
_entity_poly.pdbx_strand_id
1 'polypeptide(L)'
;MSRPIIRLKNALARDPARQLHRPADFSLEQGEHIALIGLNGSGKTTLIEMLLGRLYLGQGEVAYCFQEEGREGTESSEKTAPTDASPNPGSIYVSDNIRYITFRDAYGTADSGYYYQQRWNASDRDSAPLASEMLGASGCKSDERDALLNLLGIGPLLDKRIILLSSGELRRFQIAKMLLAAPKVLIIESPFIGLDATTRKKLTELLADLARSGQVQIILSVSSPDDIPAFITHVYSLEKGVCGPKQTRDEFFAAEPFSTRRRKLAENYRNQPPRLPDGRTAQIPCEEMVRLRNITIRYGGGGGPPPFFFFFFFFFF
;
A
#
# COMPACT_ATOMS: atom_id res chain seq x y z
N MET A 1 -25.16 7.86 15.26
CA MET A 1 -23.92 8.49 14.73
C MET A 1 -22.86 7.43 14.79
N SER A 2 -22.18 7.16 13.66
CA SER A 2 -21.08 6.19 13.64
C SER A 2 -19.92 6.73 14.48
N ARG A 3 -19.21 5.84 15.17
CA ARG A 3 -18.10 6.20 16.06
C ARG A 3 -16.80 6.31 15.26
N PRO A 4 -16.03 7.41 15.36
CA PRO A 4 -14.76 7.52 14.68
C PRO A 4 -13.73 6.56 15.32
N ILE A 5 -13.06 5.76 14.49
CA ILE A 5 -11.92 4.92 14.90
C ILE A 5 -10.64 5.75 14.91
N ILE A 6 -10.48 6.62 13.90
CA ILE A 6 -9.36 7.55 13.77
C ILE A 6 -9.93 8.91 13.40
N ARG A 7 -9.49 9.95 14.08
CA ARG A 7 -9.81 11.34 13.74
C ARG A 7 -8.54 12.18 13.76
N LEU A 8 -8.28 12.85 12.67
CA LEU A 8 -7.23 13.85 12.53
C LEU A 8 -7.93 15.21 12.35
N LYS A 9 -7.60 16.21 13.17
CA LYS A 9 -8.24 17.51 13.12
C LYS A 9 -7.22 18.61 13.01
N ASN A 10 -7.33 19.41 11.93
CA ASN A 10 -6.48 20.57 11.66
C ASN A 10 -5.00 20.25 11.79
N ALA A 11 -4.59 19.05 11.30
CA ALA A 11 -3.29 18.49 11.60
C ALA A 11 -2.24 18.85 10.54
N LEU A 12 -1.09 19.28 11.02
CA LEU A 12 0.09 19.57 10.22
C LEU A 12 1.33 18.99 10.89
N ALA A 13 2.17 18.31 10.13
CA ALA A 13 3.42 17.76 10.65
C ALA A 13 4.36 18.87 11.13
N ARG A 14 5.14 18.62 12.19
CA ARG A 14 6.11 19.57 12.73
C ARG A 14 7.30 19.79 11.80
N ASP A 15 7.73 18.76 11.09
CA ASP A 15 8.87 18.80 10.17
C ASP A 15 8.48 19.48 8.85
N PRO A 16 9.04 20.66 8.51
CA PRO A 16 8.73 21.40 7.29
C PRO A 16 8.97 20.60 6.00
N ALA A 17 9.98 19.72 5.99
CA ALA A 17 10.31 18.89 4.82
C ALA A 17 9.24 17.81 4.54
N ARG A 18 8.40 17.51 5.52
CA ARG A 18 7.36 16.48 5.48
C ARG A 18 5.97 17.03 5.75
N GLN A 19 5.78 18.34 5.60
CA GLN A 19 4.48 18.98 5.80
C GLN A 19 3.59 18.87 4.57
N LEU A 20 2.29 18.77 4.83
CA LEU A 20 1.28 19.14 3.84
C LEU A 20 1.27 20.66 3.67
N HIS A 21 0.78 21.16 2.54
CA HIS A 21 0.71 22.62 2.30
C HIS A 21 -0.40 23.29 3.10
N ARG A 22 -1.37 22.52 3.57
CA ARG A 22 -2.45 22.97 4.45
C ARG A 22 -2.70 21.91 5.51
N PRO A 23 -3.17 22.33 6.71
CA PRO A 23 -3.62 21.38 7.71
C PRO A 23 -4.68 20.44 7.16
N ALA A 24 -4.60 19.17 7.56
CA ALA A 24 -5.50 18.14 7.09
C ALA A 24 -6.53 17.75 8.15
N ASP A 25 -7.74 17.52 7.69
CA ASP A 25 -8.81 16.87 8.43
C ASP A 25 -9.04 15.48 7.82
N PHE A 26 -9.15 14.48 8.69
CA PHE A 26 -9.43 13.10 8.27
C PHE A 26 -10.26 12.40 9.34
N SER A 27 -11.22 11.57 8.93
CA SER A 27 -11.94 10.68 9.84
C SER A 27 -12.17 9.33 9.18
N LEU A 28 -11.97 8.28 9.96
CA LEU A 28 -12.36 6.91 9.63
C LEU A 28 -13.37 6.46 10.68
N GLU A 29 -14.56 6.12 10.27
CA GLU A 29 -15.62 5.63 11.14
C GLU A 29 -15.76 4.11 11.00
N GLN A 30 -16.42 3.49 11.97
CA GLN A 30 -16.66 2.04 11.93
C GLN A 30 -17.48 1.66 10.71
N GLY A 31 -17.04 0.62 10.00
CA GLY A 31 -17.68 0.14 8.76
C GLY A 31 -17.28 0.90 7.51
N GLU A 32 -16.44 1.93 7.60
CA GLU A 32 -15.93 2.63 6.43
C GLU A 32 -14.67 1.99 5.86
N HIS A 33 -14.56 2.06 4.54
CA HIS A 33 -13.36 1.75 3.79
C HIS A 33 -12.99 2.96 2.94
N ILE A 34 -11.74 3.43 3.04
CA ILE A 34 -11.34 4.73 2.48
C ILE A 34 -10.29 4.56 1.40
N ALA A 35 -10.42 5.33 0.32
CA ALA A 35 -9.35 5.54 -0.65
C ALA A 35 -8.71 6.92 -0.47
N LEU A 36 -7.39 6.95 -0.35
CA LEU A 36 -6.57 8.15 -0.46
C LEU A 36 -6.06 8.23 -1.88
N ILE A 37 -6.59 9.16 -2.69
CA ILE A 37 -6.22 9.28 -4.09
C ILE A 37 -5.39 10.53 -4.36
N GLY A 38 -4.37 10.40 -5.20
CA GLY A 38 -3.54 11.51 -5.64
C GLY A 38 -2.29 11.02 -6.37
N LEU A 39 -1.66 11.89 -7.14
CA LEU A 39 -0.42 11.58 -7.84
C LEU A 39 0.73 11.31 -6.86
N ASN A 40 1.83 10.75 -7.37
CA ASN A 40 3.05 10.61 -6.58
C ASN A 40 3.53 12.00 -6.12
N GLY A 41 3.95 12.10 -4.85
CA GLY A 41 4.33 13.37 -4.25
C GLY A 41 3.15 14.27 -3.79
N SER A 42 1.90 13.82 -3.89
CA SER A 42 0.74 14.61 -3.46
C SER A 42 0.55 14.72 -1.94
N GLY A 43 1.33 13.99 -1.13
CA GLY A 43 1.25 14.01 0.33
C GLY A 43 0.53 12.81 0.96
N LYS A 44 0.14 11.77 0.19
CA LYS A 44 -0.54 10.58 0.72
C LYS A 44 0.26 9.89 1.82
N THR A 45 1.54 9.63 1.57
CA THR A 45 2.43 8.98 2.56
C THR A 45 2.59 9.84 3.81
N THR A 46 2.69 11.17 3.66
CA THR A 46 2.72 12.10 4.81
C THR A 46 1.45 12.00 5.66
N LEU A 47 0.28 12.00 5.02
CA LEU A 47 -0.99 11.80 5.73
C LEU A 47 -1.04 10.45 6.45
N ILE A 48 -0.65 9.36 5.77
CA ILE A 48 -0.58 8.02 6.37
C ILE A 48 0.34 8.00 7.59
N GLU A 49 1.50 8.62 7.52
CA GLU A 49 2.44 8.66 8.64
C GLU A 49 1.93 9.49 9.83
N MET A 50 1.13 10.56 9.57
CA MET A 50 0.40 11.25 10.63
C MET A 50 -0.67 10.34 11.26
N LEU A 51 -1.41 9.58 10.45
CA LEU A 51 -2.40 8.60 10.94
C LEU A 51 -1.77 7.47 11.75
N LEU A 52 -0.52 7.11 11.45
CA LEU A 52 0.26 6.11 12.19
C LEU A 52 0.94 6.66 13.45
N GLY A 53 0.82 7.97 13.71
CA GLY A 53 1.53 8.63 14.81
C GLY A 53 3.06 8.63 14.65
N ARG A 54 3.58 8.40 13.43
CA ARG A 54 5.02 8.40 13.13
C ARG A 54 5.59 9.78 12.87
N LEU A 55 4.73 10.76 12.60
CA LEU A 55 5.09 12.16 12.47
C LEU A 55 4.55 12.95 13.66
N TYR A 56 5.44 13.67 14.34
CA TYR A 56 5.00 14.62 15.37
C TYR A 56 4.22 15.76 14.71
N LEU A 57 3.08 16.10 15.30
CA LEU A 57 2.28 17.22 14.87
C LEU A 57 2.85 18.52 15.42
N GLY A 58 2.96 19.53 14.57
CA GLY A 58 3.24 20.92 14.95
C GLY A 58 1.95 21.70 15.21
N GLN A 59 0.84 21.25 14.61
CA GLN A 59 -0.50 21.82 14.74
C GLN A 59 -1.55 20.72 14.68
N GLY A 60 -2.69 20.92 15.34
CA GLY A 60 -3.82 20.01 15.35
C GLY A 60 -3.62 18.81 16.27
N GLU A 61 -4.49 17.84 16.13
CA GLU A 61 -4.55 16.66 16.99
C GLU A 61 -4.92 15.41 16.20
N VAL A 62 -4.49 14.24 16.71
CA VAL A 62 -4.93 12.92 16.26
C VAL A 62 -5.57 12.20 17.43
N ALA A 63 -6.77 11.66 17.23
CA ALA A 63 -7.49 10.88 18.22
C ALA A 63 -7.75 9.46 17.67
N TYR A 64 -7.58 8.47 18.54
CA TYR A 64 -7.83 7.06 18.23
C TYR A 64 -8.86 6.52 19.22
N CYS A 65 -9.86 5.79 18.70
CA CYS A 65 -10.90 5.15 19.48
C CYS A 65 -10.95 3.66 19.14
N PHE A 66 -10.00 2.90 19.71
CA PHE A 66 -9.88 1.47 19.45
C PHE A 66 -10.69 0.59 20.42
N GLN A 67 -11.15 1.12 21.56
CA GLN A 67 -11.91 0.36 22.54
C GLN A 67 -13.40 0.44 22.28
N GLU A 68 -14.11 -0.68 22.51
CA GLU A 68 -15.57 -0.68 22.65
C GLU A 68 -15.94 -0.15 24.03
N GLU A 69 -16.99 0.68 24.11
CA GLU A 69 -17.50 1.16 25.40
C GLU A 69 -17.98 -0.04 26.23
N GLY A 70 -17.37 -0.24 27.41
CA GLY A 70 -17.80 -1.28 28.35
C GLY A 70 -16.67 -2.19 28.91
N ARG A 71 -15.41 -2.05 28.45
CA ARG A 71 -14.27 -2.67 29.10
C ARG A 71 -13.40 -1.61 29.74
N GLU A 72 -13.59 -1.39 31.03
CA GLU A 72 -12.64 -0.64 31.86
C GLU A 72 -11.28 -1.35 31.78
N GLY A 73 -10.34 -0.70 31.09
CA GLY A 73 -8.98 -1.18 31.01
C GLY A 73 -8.31 -1.04 32.36
N THR A 74 -7.88 -2.12 32.94
CA THR A 74 -6.91 -2.13 34.04
C THR A 74 -5.65 -1.38 33.57
N GLU A 75 -5.38 -0.23 34.17
CA GLU A 75 -4.13 0.49 34.03
C GLU A 75 -3.00 -0.40 34.59
N SER A 76 -2.24 -1.03 33.73
CA SER A 76 -0.94 -1.58 34.09
C SER A 76 0.15 -0.77 33.40
N SER A 77 0.70 0.16 34.17
CA SER A 77 1.92 0.87 33.88
C SER A 77 3.10 -0.12 33.98
N GLU A 78 3.57 -0.63 32.85
CA GLU A 78 4.96 -1.08 32.75
C GLU A 78 5.46 -0.85 31.32
N LYS A 79 6.43 0.08 31.23
CA LYS A 79 7.23 0.34 30.03
C LYS A 79 8.18 -0.82 29.83
N THR A 80 7.86 -1.74 28.97
CA THR A 80 8.82 -2.69 28.41
C THR A 80 8.80 -2.60 26.88
N ALA A 81 10.01 -2.54 26.31
CA ALA A 81 10.24 -2.47 24.87
C ALA A 81 9.61 -3.65 24.13
N PRO A 82 9.18 -3.48 22.85
CA PRO A 82 8.48 -4.53 22.10
C PRO A 82 9.44 -5.64 21.69
N THR A 83 9.42 -6.71 22.43
CA THR A 83 9.75 -8.05 21.96
C THR A 83 8.49 -8.66 21.35
N ASP A 84 8.62 -9.50 20.31
CA ASP A 84 7.59 -10.22 19.54
C ASP A 84 6.41 -10.76 20.38
N ALA A 85 5.56 -9.88 20.89
CA ALA A 85 4.44 -10.24 21.74
C ALA A 85 3.14 -10.31 20.93
N SER A 86 2.41 -11.38 21.15
CA SER A 86 1.05 -11.61 20.66
C SER A 86 0.17 -10.36 20.82
N PRO A 87 -0.66 -10.02 19.80
CA PRO A 87 -1.55 -8.88 19.90
C PRO A 87 -2.49 -9.04 21.09
N ASN A 88 -2.53 -8.01 21.91
CA ASN A 88 -3.38 -7.96 23.09
C ASN A 88 -4.77 -7.48 22.68
N PRO A 89 -5.83 -8.31 22.72
CA PRO A 89 -7.18 -7.86 22.40
C PRO A 89 -7.61 -6.80 23.42
N GLY A 90 -7.77 -5.56 22.94
CA GLY A 90 -8.07 -4.38 23.77
C GLY A 90 -6.92 -3.39 23.92
N SER A 91 -5.79 -3.62 23.23
CA SER A 91 -4.69 -2.67 23.18
C SER A 91 -5.14 -1.29 22.71
N ILE A 92 -4.61 -0.25 23.37
CA ILE A 92 -4.80 1.16 22.98
C ILE A 92 -3.70 1.65 22.04
N TYR A 93 -2.66 0.85 21.82
CA TYR A 93 -1.52 1.25 21.01
C TYR A 93 -1.85 1.26 19.52
N VAL A 94 -1.39 2.29 18.82
CA VAL A 94 -1.57 2.44 17.36
C VAL A 94 -0.93 1.28 16.61
N SER A 95 0.26 0.85 17.04
CA SER A 95 1.00 -0.26 16.43
C SER A 95 0.24 -1.59 16.42
N ASP A 96 -0.62 -1.82 17.39
CA ASP A 96 -1.38 -3.07 17.49
C ASP A 96 -2.68 -3.00 16.68
N ASN A 97 -3.28 -1.83 16.61
CA ASN A 97 -4.57 -1.61 15.97
C ASN A 97 -4.49 -1.20 14.50
N ILE A 98 -3.37 -0.62 14.07
CA ILE A 98 -3.18 -0.21 12.68
C ILE A 98 -1.98 -0.93 12.09
N ARG A 99 -2.18 -1.63 10.98
CA ARG A 99 -1.10 -2.22 10.19
C ARG A 99 -0.97 -1.48 8.86
N TYR A 100 0.27 -1.24 8.46
CA TYR A 100 0.61 -0.52 7.25
C TYR A 100 1.49 -1.38 6.35
N ILE A 101 1.07 -1.55 5.10
CA ILE A 101 1.79 -2.31 4.08
C ILE A 101 2.20 -1.37 2.96
N THR A 102 3.51 -1.32 2.68
CA THR A 102 4.05 -0.76 1.45
C THR A 102 4.59 -1.91 0.62
N PHE A 103 4.15 -2.02 -0.63
CA PHE A 103 4.70 -3.06 -1.52
C PHE A 103 5.97 -2.61 -2.23
N ARG A 104 6.54 -1.48 -1.85
CA ARG A 104 7.85 -1.02 -2.32
C ARG A 104 8.97 -1.86 -1.73
N ASP A 105 8.80 -2.26 -0.47
CA ASP A 105 9.72 -3.16 0.23
C ASP A 105 9.16 -4.57 0.10
N ALA A 106 9.61 -5.30 -0.92
CA ALA A 106 8.99 -6.56 -1.33
C ALA A 106 8.95 -7.61 -0.21
N TYR A 107 9.82 -7.54 0.79
CA TYR A 107 9.99 -8.60 1.78
C TYR A 107 9.81 -8.14 3.24
N GLY A 108 9.59 -6.84 3.52
CA GLY A 108 9.34 -6.28 4.86
C GLY A 108 10.61 -6.12 5.70
N THR A 109 10.43 -5.84 6.99
CA THR A 109 11.57 -5.60 7.92
C THR A 109 12.44 -6.84 8.18
N ALA A 110 11.99 -8.04 7.83
CA ALA A 110 12.82 -9.26 7.88
C ALA A 110 13.89 -9.27 6.80
N ASP A 111 13.90 -8.28 5.94
CA ASP A 111 14.57 -8.27 4.64
C ASP A 111 15.81 -7.44 4.53
N SER A 112 16.33 -6.89 5.62
CA SER A 112 17.65 -6.26 5.57
C SER A 112 18.77 -7.22 5.07
N GLY A 113 18.48 -8.52 4.98
CA GLY A 113 19.41 -9.54 4.51
C GLY A 113 19.12 -10.11 3.11
N TYR A 114 17.89 -9.95 2.58
CA TYR A 114 17.50 -10.60 1.31
C TYR A 114 17.19 -9.58 0.22
N TYR A 115 18.22 -9.00 -0.36
CA TYR A 115 18.12 -8.05 -1.47
C TYR A 115 17.49 -8.70 -2.71
N TYR A 116 16.78 -7.90 -3.51
CA TYR A 116 16.21 -8.28 -4.81
C TYR A 116 17.22 -8.95 -5.75
N GLN A 117 18.51 -8.62 -5.61
CA GLN A 117 19.61 -9.26 -6.35
C GLN A 117 19.83 -10.74 -6.02
N GLN A 118 19.48 -11.19 -4.81
CA GLN A 118 19.62 -12.59 -4.41
C GLN A 118 18.61 -13.51 -5.09
N ARG A 119 17.50 -12.97 -5.59
CA ARG A 119 16.52 -13.73 -6.38
C ARG A 119 17.13 -14.36 -7.63
N TRP A 120 18.23 -13.81 -8.12
CA TRP A 120 18.95 -14.25 -9.31
C TRP A 120 20.20 -15.07 -9.00
N ASN A 121 20.69 -15.08 -7.76
CA ASN A 121 21.84 -15.85 -7.34
C ASN A 121 21.40 -17.26 -6.93
N ALA A 122 21.69 -18.25 -7.77
CA ALA A 122 21.30 -19.63 -7.57
C ALA A 122 21.87 -20.27 -6.28
N SER A 123 22.98 -19.75 -5.75
CA SER A 123 23.67 -20.26 -4.56
C SER A 123 22.94 -19.97 -3.22
N ASP A 124 22.11 -18.93 -3.16
CA ASP A 124 21.45 -18.54 -1.91
C ASP A 124 19.99 -19.02 -1.78
N ARG A 125 19.50 -19.77 -2.77
CA ARG A 125 18.10 -20.24 -2.74
C ARG A 125 17.81 -21.14 -1.55
N ASP A 126 18.79 -21.92 -1.12
CA ASP A 126 18.60 -22.88 -0.04
C ASP A 126 18.66 -22.27 1.37
N SER A 127 19.16 -21.04 1.51
CA SER A 127 19.22 -20.30 2.77
C SER A 127 17.99 -19.44 3.04
N ALA A 128 17.13 -19.17 2.02
CA ALA A 128 15.94 -18.35 2.20
C ALA A 128 14.88 -19.07 3.06
N PRO A 129 14.24 -18.36 4.01
CA PRO A 129 13.24 -18.95 4.90
C PRO A 129 12.00 -19.40 4.14
N LEU A 130 11.30 -20.37 4.71
CA LEU A 130 9.97 -20.79 4.25
C LEU A 130 8.94 -19.72 4.60
N ALA A 131 7.88 -19.64 3.82
CA ALA A 131 6.77 -18.75 4.11
C ALA A 131 6.11 -19.07 5.46
N SER A 132 6.05 -20.35 5.85
CA SER A 132 5.58 -20.79 7.17
C SER A 132 6.39 -20.21 8.31
N GLU A 133 7.72 -20.17 8.20
CA GLU A 133 8.62 -19.62 9.21
C GLU A 133 8.44 -18.11 9.36
N MET A 134 8.18 -17.40 8.25
CA MET A 134 8.02 -15.95 8.25
C MET A 134 6.61 -15.47 8.62
N LEU A 135 5.63 -16.35 8.68
CA LEU A 135 4.27 -15.98 9.04
C LEU A 135 4.19 -15.52 10.51
N GLY A 136 5.07 -16.05 11.37
CA GLY A 136 5.20 -15.66 12.77
C GLY A 136 4.09 -16.23 13.66
N ALA A 137 4.14 -15.85 14.95
CA ALA A 137 3.09 -16.18 15.90
C ALA A 137 1.80 -15.43 15.58
N SER A 138 0.67 -16.13 15.68
CA SER A 138 -0.66 -15.54 15.44
C SER A 138 -1.26 -15.06 16.76
N GLY A 139 -1.83 -13.85 16.74
CA GLY A 139 -2.70 -13.39 17.81
C GLY A 139 -4.14 -13.86 17.68
N CYS A 140 -4.48 -14.50 16.56
CA CYS A 140 -5.79 -15.07 16.33
C CYS A 140 -5.90 -16.45 16.96
N LYS A 141 -7.13 -16.85 17.30
CA LYS A 141 -7.44 -18.24 17.64
C LYS A 141 -7.15 -19.15 16.44
N SER A 142 -6.89 -20.44 16.71
CA SER A 142 -6.55 -21.41 15.66
C SER A 142 -7.54 -21.38 14.50
N ASP A 143 -8.84 -21.44 14.81
CA ASP A 143 -9.91 -21.52 13.80
C ASP A 143 -10.00 -20.23 12.95
N GLU A 144 -9.80 -19.06 13.58
CA GLU A 144 -9.77 -17.75 12.88
C GLU A 144 -8.54 -17.64 11.98
N ARG A 145 -7.40 -18.14 12.46
CA ARG A 145 -6.17 -18.21 11.66
C ARG A 145 -6.36 -19.08 10.42
N ASP A 146 -6.88 -20.27 10.59
CA ASP A 146 -7.08 -21.23 9.48
C ASP A 146 -8.11 -20.68 8.48
N ALA A 147 -9.19 -20.07 8.95
CA ALA A 147 -10.16 -19.39 8.09
C ALA A 147 -9.52 -18.26 7.29
N LEU A 148 -8.67 -17.44 7.91
CA LEU A 148 -7.93 -16.35 7.24
C LEU A 148 -6.95 -16.87 6.20
N LEU A 149 -6.15 -17.90 6.54
CA LEU A 149 -5.19 -18.50 5.62
C LEU A 149 -5.88 -19.15 4.41
N ASN A 150 -7.05 -19.78 4.64
CA ASN A 150 -7.87 -20.34 3.56
C ASN A 150 -8.45 -19.24 2.67
N LEU A 151 -9.03 -18.18 3.25
CA LEU A 151 -9.57 -17.03 2.52
C LEU A 151 -8.50 -16.40 1.61
N LEU A 152 -7.29 -16.23 2.12
CA LEU A 152 -6.16 -15.65 1.38
C LEU A 152 -5.46 -16.63 0.43
N GLY A 153 -5.82 -17.92 0.47
CA GLY A 153 -5.20 -18.98 -0.32
C GLY A 153 -3.71 -19.11 -0.01
N ILE A 154 -3.34 -19.05 1.27
CA ILE A 154 -1.93 -19.08 1.74
C ILE A 154 -1.45 -20.51 1.96
N GLY A 155 -2.33 -21.47 2.24
CA GLY A 155 -1.96 -22.86 2.53
C GLY A 155 -0.89 -23.42 1.57
N PRO A 156 -1.10 -23.38 0.24
CA PRO A 156 -0.13 -23.90 -0.73
C PRO A 156 1.20 -23.13 -0.80
N LEU A 157 1.27 -21.96 -0.16
CA LEU A 157 2.47 -21.11 -0.16
C LEU A 157 3.39 -21.39 1.03
N LEU A 158 2.88 -22.02 2.09
CA LEU A 158 3.60 -22.20 3.34
C LEU A 158 4.90 -22.99 3.19
N ASP A 159 4.92 -23.97 2.31
CA ASP A 159 6.08 -24.82 2.03
C ASP A 159 7.02 -24.21 0.97
N LYS A 160 6.66 -23.05 0.42
CA LYS A 160 7.52 -22.33 -0.53
C LYS A 160 8.49 -21.42 0.21
N ARG A 161 9.70 -21.29 -0.32
CA ARG A 161 10.61 -20.24 0.12
C ARG A 161 10.09 -18.88 -0.28
N ILE A 162 10.23 -17.88 0.60
CA ILE A 162 9.65 -16.54 0.39
C ILE A 162 10.12 -15.89 -0.92
N ILE A 163 11.37 -16.12 -1.32
CA ILE A 163 11.96 -15.59 -2.55
C ILE A 163 11.37 -16.22 -3.83
N LEU A 164 10.71 -17.37 -3.73
CA LEU A 164 10.08 -18.06 -4.87
C LEU A 164 8.61 -17.67 -5.07
N LEU A 165 8.07 -16.84 -4.21
CA LEU A 165 6.70 -16.35 -4.37
C LEU A 165 6.61 -15.37 -5.54
N SER A 166 5.59 -15.53 -6.37
CA SER A 166 5.24 -14.52 -7.37
C SER A 166 4.81 -13.22 -6.70
N SER A 167 4.80 -12.11 -7.44
CA SER A 167 4.41 -10.80 -6.87
C SER A 167 3.01 -10.82 -6.25
N GLY A 168 2.07 -11.55 -6.85
CA GLY A 168 0.72 -11.70 -6.31
C GLY A 168 0.66 -12.61 -5.07
N GLU A 169 1.42 -13.71 -5.06
CA GLU A 169 1.54 -14.60 -3.91
C GLU A 169 2.17 -13.87 -2.73
N LEU A 170 3.24 -13.12 -2.97
CA LEU A 170 3.91 -12.35 -1.94
C LEU A 170 3.00 -11.28 -1.32
N ARG A 171 2.20 -10.58 -2.13
CA ARG A 171 1.22 -9.60 -1.60
C ARG A 171 0.16 -10.25 -0.72
N ARG A 172 -0.41 -11.36 -1.16
CA ARG A 172 -1.36 -12.12 -0.34
C ARG A 172 -0.73 -12.59 0.96
N PHE A 173 0.50 -13.08 0.90
CA PHE A 173 1.27 -13.47 2.08
C PHE A 173 1.50 -12.29 3.04
N GLN A 174 1.91 -11.12 2.54
CA GLN A 174 2.12 -9.93 3.36
C GLN A 174 0.81 -9.45 4.02
N ILE A 175 -0.31 -9.48 3.29
CA ILE A 175 -1.62 -9.17 3.85
C ILE A 175 -1.99 -10.17 4.95
N ALA A 176 -1.80 -11.48 4.70
CA ALA A 176 -2.05 -12.51 5.71
C ALA A 176 -1.25 -12.26 6.99
N LYS A 177 0.06 -12.02 6.85
CA LYS A 177 0.95 -11.74 7.98
C LYS A 177 0.47 -10.54 8.81
N MET A 178 0.00 -9.48 8.16
CA MET A 178 -0.51 -8.29 8.88
C MET A 178 -1.85 -8.57 9.56
N LEU A 179 -2.73 -9.33 8.92
CA LEU A 179 -4.06 -9.66 9.45
C LEU A 179 -4.01 -10.67 10.61
N LEU A 180 -2.99 -11.52 10.66
CA LEU A 180 -2.77 -12.43 11.81
C LEU A 180 -2.55 -11.68 13.13
N ALA A 181 -2.18 -10.41 13.08
CA ALA A 181 -2.15 -9.54 14.26
C ALA A 181 -3.53 -8.98 14.65
N ALA A 182 -4.61 -9.36 13.96
CA ALA A 182 -5.98 -8.90 14.19
C ALA A 182 -6.11 -7.37 14.31
N PRO A 183 -5.55 -6.56 13.38
CA PRO A 183 -5.64 -5.11 13.44
C PRO A 183 -7.07 -4.65 13.18
N LYS A 184 -7.46 -3.49 13.71
CA LYS A 184 -8.74 -2.84 13.38
C LYS A 184 -8.69 -2.10 12.05
N VAL A 185 -7.51 -1.62 11.67
CA VAL A 185 -7.31 -0.87 10.43
C VAL A 185 -6.11 -1.42 9.67
N LEU A 186 -6.29 -1.68 8.39
CA LEU A 186 -5.25 -2.08 7.46
C LEU A 186 -5.06 -0.98 6.40
N ILE A 187 -3.90 -0.35 6.40
CA ILE A 187 -3.51 0.65 5.40
C ILE A 187 -2.63 -0.02 4.36
N ILE A 188 -3.00 0.07 3.09
CA ILE A 188 -2.28 -0.55 1.98
C ILE A 188 -1.89 0.53 0.97
N GLU A 189 -0.58 0.73 0.78
CA GLU A 189 -0.08 1.67 -0.21
C GLU A 189 0.15 0.99 -1.55
N SER A 190 -0.48 1.54 -2.59
CA SER A 190 -0.27 1.13 -3.99
C SER A 190 -0.45 -0.38 -4.24
N PRO A 191 -1.59 -0.99 -3.84
CA PRO A 191 -1.78 -2.44 -3.84
C PRO A 191 -1.65 -3.08 -5.22
N PHE A 192 -1.91 -2.33 -6.29
CA PHE A 192 -2.05 -2.86 -7.64
C PHE A 192 -0.85 -2.64 -8.56
N ILE A 193 0.19 -1.92 -8.10
CA ILE A 193 1.38 -1.64 -8.92
C ILE A 193 2.11 -2.94 -9.27
N GLY A 194 2.42 -3.13 -10.57
CA GLY A 194 3.19 -4.28 -11.05
C GLY A 194 2.43 -5.60 -11.05
N LEU A 195 1.11 -5.58 -10.92
CA LEU A 195 0.26 -6.75 -11.11
C LEU A 195 -0.35 -6.77 -12.50
N ASP A 196 -0.40 -7.98 -13.09
CA ASP A 196 -1.22 -8.24 -14.27
C ASP A 196 -2.72 -8.14 -13.95
N ALA A 197 -3.55 -8.05 -14.99
CA ALA A 197 -4.99 -7.85 -14.86
C ALA A 197 -5.68 -8.96 -14.03
N THR A 198 -5.25 -10.21 -14.20
CA THR A 198 -5.84 -11.38 -13.52
C THR A 198 -5.52 -11.36 -12.03
N THR A 199 -4.25 -11.13 -11.69
CA THR A 199 -3.79 -11.04 -10.29
C THR A 199 -4.41 -9.84 -9.59
N ARG A 200 -4.53 -8.70 -10.29
CA ARG A 200 -5.20 -7.51 -9.78
C ARG A 200 -6.68 -7.79 -9.43
N LYS A 201 -7.40 -8.47 -10.33
CA LYS A 201 -8.80 -8.85 -10.09
C LYS A 201 -8.92 -9.73 -8.85
N LYS A 202 -8.11 -10.78 -8.73
CA LYS A 202 -8.07 -11.66 -7.56
C LYS A 202 -7.78 -10.92 -6.26
N LEU A 203 -6.82 -9.98 -6.27
CA LEU A 203 -6.52 -9.17 -5.10
C LEU A 203 -7.68 -8.24 -4.73
N THR A 204 -8.35 -7.66 -5.72
CA THR A 204 -9.52 -6.80 -5.51
C THR A 204 -10.67 -7.58 -4.88
N GLU A 205 -10.97 -8.78 -5.38
CA GLU A 205 -11.98 -9.68 -4.83
C GLU A 205 -11.65 -10.06 -3.39
N LEU A 206 -10.41 -10.42 -3.11
CA LEU A 206 -9.93 -10.72 -1.77
C LEU A 206 -10.12 -9.55 -0.79
N LEU A 207 -9.73 -8.35 -1.18
CA LEU A 207 -9.91 -7.15 -0.34
C LEU A 207 -11.41 -6.84 -0.13
N ALA A 208 -12.26 -7.11 -1.13
CA ALA A 208 -13.70 -6.96 -0.99
C ALA A 208 -14.30 -7.98 0.01
N ASP A 209 -13.80 -9.21 0.02
CA ASP A 209 -14.21 -10.24 0.97
C ASP A 209 -13.81 -9.87 2.40
N LEU A 210 -12.58 -9.37 2.58
CA LEU A 210 -12.11 -8.85 3.86
C LEU A 210 -12.95 -7.65 4.33
N ALA A 211 -13.27 -6.72 3.45
CA ALA A 211 -14.13 -5.59 3.78
C ALA A 211 -15.53 -6.04 4.22
N ARG A 212 -16.11 -7.03 3.53
CA ARG A 212 -17.42 -7.60 3.86
C ARG A 212 -17.43 -8.36 5.19
N SER A 213 -16.31 -8.92 5.61
CA SER A 213 -16.22 -9.60 6.91
C SER A 213 -16.44 -8.65 8.10
N GLY A 214 -16.24 -7.34 7.89
CA GLY A 214 -16.37 -6.33 8.94
C GLY A 214 -15.30 -6.39 10.03
N GLN A 215 -14.34 -7.30 9.93
CA GLN A 215 -13.30 -7.48 10.94
C GLN A 215 -12.23 -6.40 10.91
N VAL A 216 -11.99 -5.80 9.73
CA VAL A 216 -10.95 -4.81 9.52
C VAL A 216 -11.44 -3.68 8.60
N GLN A 217 -11.14 -2.43 8.95
CA GLN A 217 -11.33 -1.31 8.05
C GLN A 217 -10.12 -1.16 7.13
N ILE A 218 -10.35 -0.90 5.86
CA ILE A 218 -9.29 -0.83 4.85
C ILE A 218 -9.12 0.62 4.38
N ILE A 219 -7.87 1.10 4.40
CA ILE A 219 -7.47 2.34 3.76
C ILE A 219 -6.54 2.00 2.61
N LEU A 220 -6.91 2.38 1.39
CA LEU A 220 -6.10 2.19 0.19
C LEU A 220 -5.48 3.53 -0.23
N SER A 221 -4.17 3.56 -0.43
CA SER A 221 -3.49 4.69 -1.07
C SER A 221 -3.26 4.36 -2.54
N VAL A 222 -3.90 5.11 -3.44
CA VAL A 222 -3.90 4.85 -4.89
C VAL A 222 -3.55 6.10 -5.69
N SER A 223 -3.12 5.93 -6.93
CA SER A 223 -2.75 7.04 -7.81
C SER A 223 -3.70 7.22 -8.99
N SER A 224 -4.59 6.26 -9.24
CA SER A 224 -5.59 6.31 -10.32
C SER A 224 -6.99 6.02 -9.76
N PRO A 225 -8.04 6.68 -10.25
CA PRO A 225 -9.42 6.33 -9.93
C PRO A 225 -9.79 4.90 -10.32
N ASP A 226 -9.17 4.37 -11.38
CA ASP A 226 -9.37 2.98 -11.82
C ASP A 226 -8.89 1.96 -10.78
N ASP A 227 -8.09 2.42 -9.81
CA ASP A 227 -7.58 1.63 -8.71
C ASP A 227 -8.48 1.66 -7.46
N ILE A 228 -9.62 2.37 -7.51
CA ILE A 228 -10.58 2.45 -6.40
C ILE A 228 -11.62 1.32 -6.54
N PRO A 229 -11.54 0.25 -5.72
CA PRO A 229 -12.49 -0.85 -5.78
C PRO A 229 -13.90 -0.43 -5.37
N ALA A 230 -14.88 -1.27 -5.75
CA ALA A 230 -16.30 -1.01 -5.45
C ALA A 230 -16.64 -1.04 -3.96
N PHE A 231 -15.88 -1.77 -3.13
CA PHE A 231 -16.10 -1.85 -1.69
C PHE A 231 -15.67 -0.58 -0.92
N ILE A 232 -14.91 0.32 -1.54
CA ILE A 232 -14.56 1.61 -0.94
C ILE A 232 -15.82 2.45 -0.76
N THR A 233 -15.99 2.98 0.45
CA THR A 233 -17.16 3.79 0.82
C THR A 233 -16.90 5.27 0.66
N HIS A 234 -15.70 5.73 1.01
CA HIS A 234 -15.33 7.15 0.98
C HIS A 234 -13.96 7.38 0.35
N VAL A 235 -13.76 8.58 -0.15
CA VAL A 235 -12.55 9.00 -0.84
C VAL A 235 -12.05 10.33 -0.29
N TYR A 236 -10.74 10.42 -0.07
CA TYR A 236 -10.03 11.68 0.13
C TYR A 236 -9.08 11.93 -1.04
N SER A 237 -9.23 13.09 -1.68
CA SER A 237 -8.33 13.53 -2.75
C SER A 237 -7.17 14.32 -2.18
N LEU A 238 -5.94 13.96 -2.55
CA LEU A 238 -4.74 14.71 -2.18
C LEU A 238 -4.10 15.30 -3.44
N GLU A 239 -3.96 16.62 -3.47
CA GLU A 239 -3.35 17.34 -4.58
C GLU A 239 -2.36 18.37 -4.04
N LYS A 240 -1.11 18.29 -4.56
CA LYS A 240 -0.04 19.25 -4.20
C LYS A 240 0.02 19.54 -2.69
N GLY A 241 0.01 18.48 -1.87
CA GLY A 241 0.09 18.63 -0.41
C GLY A 241 -1.17 19.20 0.27
N VAL A 242 -2.30 19.20 -0.41
CA VAL A 242 -3.60 19.60 0.18
C VAL A 242 -4.51 18.38 0.22
N CYS A 243 -5.02 18.06 1.40
CA CYS A 243 -6.05 17.05 1.59
C CYS A 243 -7.42 17.69 1.36
N GLY A 244 -8.19 17.13 0.43
CA GLY A 244 -9.58 17.55 0.16
C GLY A 244 -10.55 17.03 1.22
N PRO A 245 -11.82 17.44 1.14
CA PRO A 245 -12.85 16.96 2.05
C PRO A 245 -13.16 15.47 1.83
N LYS A 246 -13.73 14.83 2.85
CA LYS A 246 -14.29 13.48 2.76
C LYS A 246 -15.48 13.49 1.82
N GLN A 247 -15.47 12.61 0.85
CA GLN A 247 -16.55 12.42 -0.12
C GLN A 247 -16.96 10.95 -0.11
N THR A 248 -18.22 10.67 -0.34
CA THR A 248 -18.62 9.30 -0.66
C THR A 248 -18.00 8.89 -1.99
N ARG A 249 -17.86 7.59 -2.21
CA ARG A 249 -17.36 7.08 -3.49
C ARG A 249 -18.20 7.58 -4.67
N ASP A 250 -19.52 7.59 -4.52
CA ASP A 250 -20.44 8.00 -5.58
C ASP A 250 -20.33 9.50 -5.89
N GLU A 251 -20.23 10.35 -4.87
CA GLU A 251 -19.94 11.79 -5.04
C GLU A 251 -18.63 12.03 -5.77
N PHE A 252 -17.57 11.27 -5.40
CA PHE A 252 -16.27 11.38 -6.04
C PHE A 252 -16.32 11.05 -7.53
N PHE A 253 -17.03 9.98 -7.92
CA PHE A 253 -17.17 9.58 -9.32
C PHE A 253 -18.20 10.42 -10.11
N ALA A 254 -19.17 11.04 -9.44
CA ALA A 254 -20.11 11.98 -10.04
C ALA A 254 -19.50 13.37 -10.29
N ALA A 255 -18.50 13.76 -9.49
CA ALA A 255 -17.71 14.96 -9.75
C ALA A 255 -16.92 14.80 -11.06
N GLU A 256 -16.55 15.93 -11.69
CA GLU A 256 -15.94 16.01 -13.04
C GLU A 256 -14.97 14.86 -13.34
N PRO A 257 -15.13 14.11 -14.44
CA PRO A 257 -14.37 12.87 -14.68
C PRO A 257 -12.87 13.11 -14.57
N PHE A 258 -12.19 12.39 -13.70
CA PHE A 258 -10.74 12.42 -13.54
C PHE A 258 -10.01 12.13 -14.86
N SER A 259 -10.66 11.43 -15.78
CA SER A 259 -10.23 11.25 -17.17
C SER A 259 -10.06 12.57 -17.92
N THR A 260 -10.97 13.53 -17.70
CA THR A 260 -10.88 14.88 -18.30
C THR A 260 -9.72 15.67 -17.72
N ARG A 261 -9.48 15.54 -16.41
CA ARG A 261 -8.36 16.19 -15.71
C ARG A 261 -7.01 15.60 -16.11
N ARG A 262 -6.93 14.27 -16.25
CA ARG A 262 -5.74 13.55 -16.74
C ARG A 262 -5.46 13.89 -18.20
N ARG A 263 -6.51 14.04 -19.02
CA ARG A 263 -6.41 14.48 -20.41
C ARG A 263 -5.92 15.92 -20.51
N LYS A 264 -6.45 16.84 -19.71
CA LYS A 264 -5.98 18.24 -19.65
C LYS A 264 -4.51 18.33 -19.18
N LEU A 265 -4.10 17.51 -18.21
CA LEU A 265 -2.70 17.43 -17.79
C LEU A 265 -1.80 16.89 -18.90
N ALA A 266 -2.20 15.81 -19.57
CA ALA A 266 -1.44 15.24 -20.68
C ALA A 266 -1.36 16.21 -21.88
N GLU A 267 -2.41 16.95 -22.17
CA GLU A 267 -2.43 18.01 -23.19
C GLU A 267 -1.52 19.18 -22.82
N ASN A 268 -1.51 19.58 -21.54
CA ASN A 268 -0.58 20.61 -21.06
C ASN A 268 0.89 20.18 -21.17
N TYR A 269 1.21 18.91 -20.87
CA TYR A 269 2.56 18.37 -21.05
C TYR A 269 2.96 18.27 -22.54
N ARG A 270 2.03 17.95 -23.43
CA ARG A 270 2.28 17.97 -24.88
C ARG A 270 2.52 19.37 -25.42
N ASN A 271 1.80 20.36 -24.89
CA ASN A 271 1.88 21.75 -25.34
C ASN A 271 3.01 22.55 -24.69
N GLN A 272 3.58 22.05 -23.60
CA GLN A 272 4.74 22.64 -22.91
C GLN A 272 5.79 21.53 -22.69
N PRO A 273 6.63 21.24 -23.70
CA PRO A 273 7.72 20.28 -23.51
C PRO A 273 8.65 20.77 -22.39
N PRO A 274 9.22 19.83 -21.60
CA PRO A 274 10.13 20.19 -20.51
C PRO A 274 11.27 21.06 -21.04
N ARG A 275 11.49 22.20 -20.40
CA ARG A 275 12.64 23.07 -20.71
C ARG A 275 13.89 22.46 -20.07
N LEU A 276 14.96 22.41 -20.84
CA LEU A 276 16.26 22.06 -20.29
C LEU A 276 16.70 23.12 -19.26
N PRO A 277 17.56 22.77 -18.28
CA PRO A 277 18.04 23.70 -17.24
C PRO A 277 18.65 24.99 -17.79
N ASP A 278 19.15 24.97 -19.02
CA ASP A 278 19.74 26.12 -19.72
C ASP A 278 18.70 26.97 -20.49
N GLY A 279 17.42 26.72 -20.33
CA GLY A 279 16.34 27.46 -20.96
C GLY A 279 16.11 27.15 -22.45
N ARG A 280 16.87 26.21 -23.02
CA ARG A 280 16.68 25.77 -24.40
C ARG A 280 15.52 24.78 -24.47
N THR A 281 14.74 24.87 -25.52
CA THR A 281 13.73 23.84 -25.83
C THR A 281 14.47 22.64 -26.44
N ALA A 282 14.26 21.45 -25.91
CA ALA A 282 14.78 20.23 -26.52
C ALA A 282 14.11 20.06 -27.89
N GLN A 283 14.72 20.60 -28.93
CA GLN A 283 14.40 20.19 -30.30
C GLN A 283 15.15 18.87 -30.51
N ILE A 284 14.44 17.77 -30.38
CA ILE A 284 14.97 16.47 -30.79
C ILE A 284 14.64 16.34 -32.27
N PRO A 285 15.59 16.52 -33.17
CA PRO A 285 15.38 16.34 -34.59
C PRO A 285 15.48 14.85 -34.91
N CYS A 286 14.53 14.06 -34.44
CA CYS A 286 14.48 12.64 -34.72
C CYS A 286 13.08 12.27 -35.24
N GLU A 287 13.00 11.90 -36.50
CA GLU A 287 11.82 11.27 -37.07
C GLU A 287 11.54 9.92 -36.41
N GLU A 288 12.53 9.28 -35.80
CA GLU A 288 12.41 8.02 -35.06
C GLU A 288 13.31 8.01 -33.82
N MET A 289 12.70 7.93 -32.63
CA MET A 289 13.45 7.78 -31.36
C MET A 289 13.93 6.36 -31.13
N VAL A 290 13.21 5.35 -31.58
CA VAL A 290 13.59 3.92 -31.51
C VAL A 290 13.06 3.20 -32.74
N ARG A 291 13.95 2.50 -33.45
CA ARG A 291 13.57 1.60 -34.56
C ARG A 291 13.96 0.18 -34.22
N LEU A 292 12.96 -0.69 -34.05
CA LEU A 292 13.13 -2.11 -33.85
C LEU A 292 12.83 -2.85 -35.17
N ARG A 293 13.83 -3.55 -35.72
CA ARG A 293 13.67 -4.35 -36.94
C ARG A 293 13.93 -5.82 -36.65
N ASN A 294 13.09 -6.70 -37.20
CA ASN A 294 13.28 -8.18 -37.16
C ASN A 294 13.48 -8.74 -35.75
N ILE A 295 12.72 -8.26 -34.74
CA ILE A 295 12.76 -8.80 -33.39
C ILE A 295 11.85 -10.00 -33.30
N THR A 296 12.41 -11.14 -32.96
CA THR A 296 11.68 -12.36 -32.64
C THR A 296 11.81 -12.63 -31.16
N ILE A 297 10.71 -12.53 -30.39
CA ILE A 297 10.65 -12.92 -28.98
C ILE A 297 10.16 -14.35 -28.92
N ARG A 298 11.01 -15.28 -28.47
CA ARG A 298 10.62 -16.67 -28.23
C ARG A 298 10.54 -16.91 -26.72
N TYR A 299 9.36 -17.26 -26.24
CA TYR A 299 9.19 -17.81 -24.90
C TYR A 299 9.49 -19.31 -25.00
N GLY A 300 10.59 -19.76 -24.41
CA GLY A 300 10.97 -21.16 -24.38
C GLY A 300 10.04 -21.94 -23.44
N GLY A 301 9.20 -22.80 -24.03
CA GLY A 301 8.59 -23.92 -23.31
C GLY A 301 9.55 -25.10 -23.41
N GLY A 302 10.29 -25.42 -22.36
CA GLY A 302 11.16 -26.61 -22.28
C GLY A 302 12.48 -26.31 -21.56
N GLY A 303 12.66 -26.92 -20.46
CA GLY A 303 13.72 -27.22 -19.50
C GLY A 303 15.19 -26.81 -19.78
N GLY A 304 15.46 -25.57 -20.15
CA GLY A 304 16.80 -25.01 -20.22
C GLY A 304 16.85 -23.64 -19.54
N PRO A 305 18.02 -23.15 -19.08
CA PRO A 305 18.11 -21.85 -18.46
C PRO A 305 17.62 -20.77 -19.45
N PRO A 306 16.82 -19.78 -18.99
CA PRO A 306 16.30 -18.73 -19.87
C PRO A 306 17.48 -17.94 -20.47
N PRO A 307 17.43 -17.60 -21.77
CA PRO A 307 18.43 -16.74 -22.37
C PRO A 307 18.38 -15.36 -21.65
N PHE A 308 19.54 -14.87 -21.28
CA PHE A 308 19.71 -13.56 -20.67
C PHE A 308 19.28 -12.48 -21.66
N PHE A 309 18.22 -11.74 -21.34
CA PHE A 309 17.86 -10.52 -22.06
C PHE A 309 18.45 -9.33 -21.31
N PHE A 310 19.49 -8.73 -21.86
CA PHE A 310 19.94 -7.41 -21.45
C PHE A 310 19.06 -6.36 -22.13
N PHE A 311 18.19 -5.71 -21.37
CA PHE A 311 17.57 -4.46 -21.79
C PHE A 311 18.58 -3.33 -21.51
N PHE A 312 19.29 -2.88 -22.52
CA PHE A 312 20.04 -1.64 -22.46
C PHE A 312 19.05 -0.49 -22.69
N PHE A 313 18.65 0.19 -21.62
CA PHE A 313 18.06 1.50 -21.72
C PHE A 313 19.21 2.51 -21.87
N PHE A 314 19.50 2.94 -23.08
CA PHE A 314 20.32 4.11 -23.29
C PHE A 314 19.44 5.35 -23.08
N PHE A 315 19.58 5.99 -21.94
CA PHE A 315 19.17 7.37 -21.78
C PHE A 315 20.30 8.24 -22.32
N PHE A 316 20.12 8.84 -23.49
CA PHE A 316 20.92 9.99 -23.88
C PHE A 316 20.25 11.23 -23.31
N PHE A 317 21.00 11.91 -22.44
CA PHE A 317 20.68 13.24 -21.95
C PHE A 317 20.96 14.30 -23.03
#